data_7b128a1fa82c3e2b0a6b217285e545b9
#
_entry.id   7b128a1fa82c3e2b0a6b217285e545b9
#
_cell.length_a   1.000
_cell.length_b   1.000
_cell.length_c   1.000
_cell.angle_alpha   90.00
_cell.angle_beta   90.00
_cell.angle_gamma   90.00
#
_symmetry.space_group_name_H-M   'P 1'
#
loop_
_entity.id
_entity.type
_entity.pdbx_description
1 polymer ?
#
loop_
_entity_poly.entity_id
_entity_poly.type
_entity_poly.pdbx_seq_one_letter_code
_entity_poly.pdbx_strand_id
1 'polypeptide(L)'
;MGDLAGAEMKPLPSRVESLTLFRERAPDGQVLISSALGLRPYGKTPYVGMDDPKARMRTRFPYKRPIGVFGIDRLDIVGDEAWMVSLLKERKRIEYGDFILTWTAGQNSIHDKRVIAENRDVGNVIVQRRTADGLVDVQHDVAFSFAFVAMVPGGKIHTVFID
;
A
#
# COMPACT_ATOMS: atom_id res chain seq x y z
N MET A 1 -5.80 30.09 -9.57
CA MET A 1 -6.75 31.06 -10.06
C MET A 1 -8.03 30.30 -10.41
N GLY A 2 -9.15 30.73 -9.93
CA GLY A 2 -10.45 30.05 -9.93
C GLY A 2 -10.98 30.00 -8.49
N ASP A 3 -12.27 29.71 -8.34
CA ASP A 3 -12.99 29.80 -7.08
C ASP A 3 -12.48 28.84 -5.99
N LEU A 4 -11.71 27.82 -6.39
CA LEU A 4 -11.10 26.83 -5.48
C LEU A 4 -9.60 27.07 -5.25
N ALA A 5 -9.04 28.19 -5.65
CA ALA A 5 -7.64 28.49 -5.43
C ALA A 5 -7.35 28.59 -3.93
N GLY A 6 -6.44 27.73 -3.42
CA GLY A 6 -6.10 27.64 -2.00
C GLY A 6 -6.99 26.69 -1.17
N ALA A 7 -7.98 26.05 -1.80
CA ALA A 7 -8.74 24.99 -1.13
C ALA A 7 -7.91 23.71 -1.02
N GLU A 8 -7.94 23.07 0.14
CA GLU A 8 -7.30 21.78 0.39
C GLU A 8 -8.36 20.68 0.38
N MET A 9 -8.08 19.59 -0.34
CA MET A 9 -8.91 18.39 -0.30
C MET A 9 -8.64 17.62 0.98
N LYS A 10 -9.69 17.28 1.70
CA LYS A 10 -9.60 16.39 2.85
C LYS A 10 -9.57 14.94 2.35
N PRO A 11 -8.50 14.20 2.58
CA PRO A 11 -8.43 12.79 2.21
C PRO A 11 -9.40 11.97 3.05
N LEU A 12 -9.98 10.95 2.43
CA LEU A 12 -10.84 9.98 3.10
C LEU A 12 -10.10 8.65 3.25
N PRO A 13 -10.32 7.92 4.35
CA PRO A 13 -9.83 6.56 4.46
C PRO A 13 -10.31 5.71 3.29
N SER A 14 -9.41 4.98 2.67
CA SER A 14 -9.71 4.09 1.55
C SER A 14 -8.97 2.78 1.71
N ARG A 15 -9.51 1.71 1.12
CA ARG A 15 -8.87 0.39 1.07
C ARG A 15 -8.50 0.07 -0.35
N VAL A 16 -7.28 -0.44 -0.54
CA VAL A 16 -6.89 -1.09 -1.79
C VAL A 16 -7.00 -2.58 -1.57
N GLU A 17 -8.02 -3.20 -2.14
CA GLU A 17 -8.32 -4.61 -1.94
C GLU A 17 -8.73 -5.29 -3.26
N SER A 18 -8.60 -6.61 -3.34
CA SER A 18 -9.08 -7.36 -4.51
C SER A 18 -10.61 -7.31 -4.59
N LEU A 19 -11.14 -7.52 -5.81
CA LEU A 19 -12.60 -7.56 -6.01
C LEU A 19 -13.26 -8.65 -5.15
N THR A 20 -12.58 -9.75 -4.89
CA THR A 20 -13.07 -10.83 -4.03
C THR A 20 -13.27 -10.33 -2.61
N LEU A 21 -12.23 -9.74 -2.01
CA LEU A 21 -12.29 -9.18 -0.65
C LEU A 21 -13.34 -8.05 -0.56
N PHE A 22 -13.43 -7.20 -1.60
CA PHE A 22 -14.44 -6.16 -1.65
C PHE A 22 -15.86 -6.74 -1.60
N ARG A 23 -16.16 -7.79 -2.40
CA ARG A 23 -17.46 -8.43 -2.43
C ARG A 23 -17.82 -9.14 -1.12
N GLU A 24 -16.86 -9.75 -0.47
CA GLU A 24 -17.06 -10.37 0.85
C GLU A 24 -17.43 -9.34 1.91
N ARG A 25 -16.75 -8.19 1.89
CA ARG A 25 -16.98 -7.10 2.85
C ARG A 25 -18.24 -6.27 2.54
N ALA A 26 -18.54 -6.06 1.28
CA ALA A 26 -19.62 -5.21 0.79
C ALA A 26 -20.40 -5.93 -0.32
N PRO A 27 -21.26 -6.92 0.01
CA PRO A 27 -22.00 -7.72 -0.99
C PRO A 27 -22.82 -6.87 -1.96
N ASP A 28 -23.42 -5.79 -1.47
CA ASP A 28 -24.21 -4.83 -2.24
C ASP A 28 -23.40 -3.65 -2.78
N GLY A 29 -22.06 -3.71 -2.64
CA GLY A 29 -21.16 -2.65 -3.07
C GLY A 29 -21.13 -2.49 -4.58
N GLN A 30 -21.04 -1.25 -5.04
CA GLN A 30 -20.99 -0.92 -6.46
C GLN A 30 -19.55 -0.80 -6.93
N VAL A 31 -19.27 -1.28 -8.14
CA VAL A 31 -17.96 -1.17 -8.80
C VAL A 31 -18.09 -0.30 -10.02
N LEU A 32 -17.26 0.74 -10.11
CA LEU A 32 -17.19 1.57 -11.30
C LEU A 32 -16.53 0.76 -12.43
N ILE A 33 -17.27 0.55 -13.51
CA ILE A 33 -16.77 -0.11 -14.70
C ILE A 33 -16.62 0.90 -15.84
N SER A 34 -15.62 0.67 -16.70
CA SER A 34 -15.43 1.53 -17.88
C SER A 34 -16.51 1.24 -18.94
N SER A 35 -17.07 2.29 -19.51
CA SER A 35 -17.93 2.20 -20.70
C SER A 35 -17.18 1.78 -21.97
N ALA A 36 -15.84 1.84 -21.95
CA ALA A 36 -14.96 1.59 -23.08
C ALA A 36 -14.07 0.35 -22.88
N LEU A 37 -14.66 -0.77 -22.50
CA LEU A 37 -13.95 -2.00 -22.14
C LEU A 37 -12.98 -2.53 -23.21
N GLY A 38 -13.24 -2.29 -24.50
CA GLY A 38 -12.37 -2.75 -25.59
C GLY A 38 -11.17 -1.85 -25.90
N LEU A 39 -11.14 -0.63 -25.40
CA LEU A 39 -10.13 0.37 -25.77
C LEU A 39 -8.89 0.42 -24.88
N ARG A 40 -8.92 -0.25 -23.74
CA ARG A 40 -7.82 -0.24 -22.77
C ARG A 40 -7.39 -1.67 -22.42
N PRO A 41 -6.09 -1.92 -22.25
CA PRO A 41 -5.57 -3.25 -21.88
C PRO A 41 -5.77 -3.52 -20.38
N TYR A 42 -7.02 -3.60 -19.92
CA TYR A 42 -7.31 -3.95 -18.55
C TYR A 42 -6.67 -5.28 -18.14
N GLY A 43 -6.28 -5.41 -16.88
CA GLY A 43 -5.58 -6.58 -16.35
C GLY A 43 -4.10 -6.68 -16.75
N LYS A 44 -3.57 -5.68 -17.46
CA LYS A 44 -2.15 -5.58 -17.83
C LYS A 44 -1.52 -4.33 -17.23
N THR A 45 -0.24 -4.43 -16.85
CA THR A 45 0.52 -3.31 -16.31
C THR A 45 1.68 -2.92 -17.25
N PRO A 46 2.02 -1.63 -17.37
CA PRO A 46 3.25 -1.19 -18.03
C PRO A 46 4.49 -1.30 -17.12
N TYR A 47 4.32 -1.50 -15.81
CA TYR A 47 5.38 -1.44 -14.79
C TYR A 47 5.96 -2.81 -14.47
N VAL A 48 6.30 -3.57 -15.51
CA VAL A 48 6.81 -4.94 -15.38
C VAL A 48 8.17 -4.96 -14.68
N GLY A 49 8.31 -5.81 -13.66
CA GLY A 49 9.56 -6.06 -12.95
C GLY A 49 9.97 -4.96 -11.96
N MET A 50 9.14 -3.95 -11.73
CA MET A 50 9.48 -2.87 -10.79
C MET A 50 9.59 -3.32 -9.33
N ASP A 51 8.93 -4.39 -8.96
CA ASP A 51 9.00 -4.96 -7.61
C ASP A 51 9.63 -6.36 -7.57
N ASP A 52 10.44 -6.70 -8.59
CA ASP A 52 11.21 -7.94 -8.57
C ASP A 52 12.20 -7.94 -7.39
N PRO A 53 12.09 -8.87 -6.43
CA PRO A 53 13.00 -8.95 -5.30
C PRO A 53 14.48 -9.12 -5.70
N LYS A 54 14.72 -9.61 -6.93
CA LYS A 54 16.05 -9.77 -7.51
C LYS A 54 16.53 -8.52 -8.24
N ALA A 55 15.63 -7.64 -8.62
CA ALA A 55 15.98 -6.38 -9.24
C ALA A 55 16.62 -5.48 -8.17
N ARG A 56 17.94 -5.48 -8.12
CA ARG A 56 18.70 -4.50 -7.38
C ARG A 56 18.52 -3.14 -8.06
N MET A 57 17.37 -2.52 -7.83
CA MET A 57 17.23 -1.14 -8.22
C MET A 57 18.29 -0.35 -7.50
N ARG A 58 19.39 -0.08 -8.20
CA ARG A 58 20.36 0.93 -7.82
C ARG A 58 19.68 2.29 -7.94
N THR A 59 18.77 2.56 -7.00
CA THR A 59 18.24 3.89 -6.87
C THR A 59 19.40 4.79 -6.46
N ARG A 60 19.86 5.62 -7.39
CA ARG A 60 20.83 6.68 -7.13
C ARG A 60 20.23 7.80 -6.26
N PHE A 61 19.22 7.48 -5.48
CA PHE A 61 18.62 8.43 -4.56
C PHE A 61 19.57 8.61 -3.36
N PRO A 62 19.94 9.85 -3.03
CA PRO A 62 20.90 10.15 -1.97
C PRO A 62 20.34 9.93 -0.55
N TYR A 63 19.17 9.34 -0.45
CA TYR A 63 18.49 9.17 0.83
C TYR A 63 19.04 7.97 1.61
N LYS A 64 19.37 8.21 2.88
CA LYS A 64 19.77 7.15 3.80
C LYS A 64 18.54 6.32 4.17
N ARG A 65 18.67 5.01 4.07
CA ARG A 65 17.65 4.03 4.49
C ARG A 65 18.18 3.22 5.68
N PRO A 66 17.30 2.68 6.52
CA PRO A 66 17.69 1.74 7.55
C PRO A 66 18.42 0.52 6.95
N ILE A 67 19.30 -0.09 7.74
CA ILE A 67 19.96 -1.34 7.34
C ILE A 67 18.91 -2.41 7.11
N GLY A 68 19.03 -3.16 6.00
CA GLY A 68 18.09 -4.22 5.64
C GLY A 68 16.87 -3.76 4.84
N VAL A 69 16.70 -2.45 4.63
CA VAL A 69 15.62 -1.91 3.77
C VAL A 69 16.15 -1.62 2.37
N PHE A 70 15.54 -2.25 1.36
CA PHE A 70 15.86 -2.02 -0.05
C PHE A 70 14.87 -1.02 -0.66
N GLY A 71 15.31 -0.28 -1.68
CA GLY A 71 14.51 0.80 -2.30
C GLY A 71 13.13 0.36 -2.80
N ILE A 72 13.01 -0.90 -3.22
CA ILE A 72 11.75 -1.48 -3.74
C ILE A 72 10.94 -2.23 -2.68
N ASP A 73 11.36 -2.23 -1.42
CA ASP A 73 10.53 -2.80 -0.36
C ASP A 73 9.24 -1.99 -0.23
N ARG A 74 8.12 -2.70 -0.17
CA ARG A 74 6.82 -2.08 0.05
C ARG A 74 6.65 -1.75 1.52
N LEU A 75 6.20 -0.55 1.76
CA LEU A 75 5.84 -0.04 3.08
C LEU A 75 4.35 0.26 3.11
N ASP A 76 3.72 0.01 4.23
CA ASP A 76 2.44 0.58 4.61
C ASP A 76 2.71 1.78 5.52
N ILE A 77 2.12 2.93 5.22
CA ILE A 77 2.51 4.24 5.73
C ILE A 77 1.32 4.91 6.41
N VAL A 78 1.52 5.35 7.64
CA VAL A 78 0.57 6.20 8.38
C VAL A 78 1.31 7.44 8.88
N GLY A 79 1.09 8.56 8.23
CA GLY A 79 1.81 9.79 8.56
C GLY A 79 3.32 9.69 8.33
N ASP A 80 4.09 9.78 9.40
CA ASP A 80 5.56 9.68 9.39
C ASP A 80 6.09 8.30 9.83
N GLU A 81 5.21 7.35 10.09
CA GLU A 81 5.56 5.98 10.44
C GLU A 81 5.23 5.01 9.29
N ALA A 82 6.10 4.03 9.08
CA ALA A 82 5.94 3.05 8.02
C ALA A 82 6.32 1.64 8.48
N TRP A 83 5.60 0.63 8.03
CA TRP A 83 5.86 -0.78 8.31
C TRP A 83 6.16 -1.54 7.03
N MET A 84 7.17 -2.39 7.06
CA MET A 84 7.45 -3.27 5.93
C MET A 84 6.27 -4.22 5.69
N VAL A 85 5.74 -4.25 4.46
CA VAL A 85 4.65 -5.18 4.09
C VAL A 85 5.10 -6.64 4.22
N SER A 86 6.38 -6.93 4.07
CA SER A 86 6.94 -8.28 4.34
C SER A 86 6.80 -8.68 5.81
N LEU A 87 7.03 -7.76 6.73
CA LEU A 87 6.82 -7.98 8.17
C LEU A 87 5.34 -8.20 8.48
N LEU A 88 4.46 -7.37 7.91
CA LEU A 88 3.01 -7.53 8.03
C LEU A 88 2.52 -8.86 7.46
N LYS A 89 3.09 -9.30 6.33
CA LYS A 89 2.79 -10.60 5.73
C LYS A 89 3.16 -11.77 6.65
N GLU A 90 4.27 -11.67 7.35
CA GLU A 90 4.73 -12.70 8.30
C GLU A 90 3.86 -12.72 9.55
N ARG A 91 3.62 -11.57 10.15
CA ARG A 91 2.89 -11.42 11.42
C ARG A 91 1.38 -11.51 11.27
N LYS A 92 0.84 -11.26 10.09
CA LYS A 92 -0.59 -11.12 9.77
C LYS A 92 -1.27 -9.93 10.45
N ARG A 93 -0.86 -9.59 11.66
CA ARG A 93 -1.40 -8.49 12.45
C ARG A 93 -0.30 -7.88 13.30
N ILE A 94 -0.24 -6.55 13.31
CA ILE A 94 0.63 -5.77 14.20
C ILE A 94 -0.26 -4.77 14.94
N GLU A 95 -0.06 -4.65 16.24
CA GLU A 95 -0.64 -3.60 17.06
C GLU A 95 0.47 -2.64 17.47
N TYR A 96 0.24 -1.36 17.24
CA TYR A 96 1.19 -0.29 17.55
C TYR A 96 0.46 0.94 18.09
N GLY A 97 0.53 1.16 19.39
CA GLY A 97 -0.31 2.15 20.05
C GLY A 97 -1.79 1.85 19.81
N ASP A 98 -2.51 2.82 19.25
CA ASP A 98 -3.92 2.64 18.89
C ASP A 98 -4.12 2.03 17.51
N PHE A 99 -3.05 1.87 16.72
CA PHE A 99 -3.13 1.33 15.37
C PHE A 99 -3.12 -0.20 15.36
N ILE A 100 -3.94 -0.74 14.48
CA ILE A 100 -4.00 -2.16 14.16
C ILE A 100 -3.81 -2.30 12.66
N LEU A 101 -2.69 -2.89 12.27
CA LEU A 101 -2.37 -3.19 10.89
C LEU A 101 -2.63 -4.67 10.63
N THR A 102 -3.46 -4.98 9.66
CA THR A 102 -3.83 -6.37 9.31
C THR A 102 -3.49 -6.65 7.86
N TRP A 103 -2.73 -7.71 7.62
CA TRP A 103 -2.42 -8.19 6.29
C TRP A 103 -3.29 -9.38 5.92
N THR A 104 -3.86 -9.36 4.71
CA THR A 104 -4.61 -10.48 4.13
C THR A 104 -4.08 -10.80 2.74
N ALA A 105 -4.10 -12.08 2.37
CA ALA A 105 -3.75 -12.54 1.03
C ALA A 105 -4.86 -12.21 0.02
N GLY A 106 -4.58 -12.38 -1.26
CA GLY A 106 -5.58 -12.29 -2.33
C GLY A 106 -5.49 -11.03 -3.18
N GLN A 107 -4.36 -10.32 -3.14
CA GLN A 107 -4.10 -9.21 -4.05
C GLN A 107 -2.79 -9.40 -4.80
N ASN A 108 -2.88 -9.48 -6.12
CA ASN A 108 -1.72 -9.62 -6.98
C ASN A 108 -0.99 -8.29 -7.19
N SER A 109 0.33 -8.36 -7.28
CA SER A 109 1.14 -7.19 -7.60
C SER A 109 0.80 -6.62 -8.98
N ILE A 110 0.77 -5.30 -9.08
CA ILE A 110 0.69 -4.60 -10.37
C ILE A 110 2.07 -4.28 -10.95
N HIS A 111 3.16 -4.69 -10.29
CA HIS A 111 4.54 -4.32 -10.65
C HIS A 111 5.43 -5.54 -11.00
N ASP A 112 4.86 -6.74 -11.08
CA ASP A 112 5.61 -7.99 -11.32
C ASP A 112 5.64 -8.32 -12.83
N LYS A 113 4.74 -9.17 -13.33
CA LYS A 113 4.61 -9.52 -14.75
C LYS A 113 3.58 -8.65 -15.44
N ARG A 114 3.55 -8.74 -16.78
CA ARG A 114 2.63 -7.95 -17.61
C ARG A 114 1.15 -8.25 -17.31
N VAL A 115 0.80 -9.51 -17.13
CA VAL A 115 -0.57 -9.96 -16.82
C VAL A 115 -0.74 -10.02 -15.31
N ILE A 116 -1.56 -9.13 -14.76
CA ILE A 116 -1.71 -8.95 -13.30
C ILE A 116 -2.22 -10.22 -12.62
N ALA A 117 -3.09 -10.98 -13.28
CA ALA A 117 -3.62 -12.24 -12.72
C ALA A 117 -2.55 -13.33 -12.49
N GLU A 118 -1.41 -13.25 -13.16
CA GLU A 118 -0.28 -14.19 -13.05
C GLU A 118 0.78 -13.73 -12.05
N ASN A 119 0.56 -12.61 -11.39
CA ASN A 119 1.54 -11.97 -10.54
C ASN A 119 1.52 -12.54 -9.13
N ARG A 120 2.61 -12.29 -8.40
CA ARG A 120 2.73 -12.69 -6.99
C ARG A 120 1.63 -12.05 -6.16
N ASP A 121 1.10 -12.81 -5.22
CA ASP A 121 0.25 -12.27 -4.17
C ASP A 121 1.10 -11.43 -3.20
N VAL A 122 0.87 -10.15 -3.22
CA VAL A 122 1.50 -9.19 -2.29
C VAL A 122 0.60 -8.91 -1.09
N GLY A 123 -0.64 -9.39 -1.14
CA GLY A 123 -1.67 -9.13 -0.15
C GLY A 123 -2.11 -7.68 -0.12
N ASN A 124 -3.05 -7.40 0.72
CA ASN A 124 -3.42 -6.04 1.08
C ASN A 124 -3.33 -5.81 2.59
N VAL A 125 -3.11 -4.57 2.95
CA VAL A 125 -3.06 -4.12 4.33
C VAL A 125 -4.28 -3.25 4.60
N ILE A 126 -4.83 -3.40 5.78
CA ILE A 126 -5.88 -2.53 6.33
C ILE A 126 -5.32 -1.96 7.61
N VAL A 127 -5.41 -0.64 7.75
CA VAL A 127 -5.04 0.04 8.99
C VAL A 127 -6.29 0.57 9.65
N GLN A 128 -6.45 0.23 10.91
CA GLN A 128 -7.54 0.69 11.75
C GLN A 128 -6.99 1.32 13.01
N ARG A 129 -7.76 2.24 13.58
CA ARG A 129 -7.49 2.83 14.90
C ARG A 129 -8.52 2.33 15.89
N ARG A 130 -8.06 1.96 17.07
CA ARG A 130 -8.92 1.64 18.19
C ARG A 130 -9.49 2.94 18.78
N THR A 131 -10.80 2.99 18.90
CA THR A 131 -11.54 4.09 19.52
C THR A 131 -12.47 3.56 20.61
N ALA A 132 -13.13 4.45 21.34
CA ALA A 132 -14.12 4.04 22.34
C ALA A 132 -15.32 3.28 21.71
N ASP A 133 -15.65 3.60 20.44
CA ASP A 133 -16.78 3.02 19.73
C ASP A 133 -16.39 1.81 18.86
N GLY A 134 -15.11 1.36 18.91
CA GLY A 134 -14.61 0.22 18.15
C GLY A 134 -13.47 0.58 17.22
N LEU A 135 -13.32 -0.17 16.12
CA LEU A 135 -12.28 0.03 15.14
C LEU A 135 -12.77 0.91 13.99
N VAL A 136 -12.00 1.93 13.66
CA VAL A 136 -12.27 2.82 12.53
C VAL A 136 -11.12 2.76 11.53
N ASP A 137 -11.43 2.75 10.25
CA ASP A 137 -10.43 2.76 9.18
C ASP A 137 -9.63 4.07 9.22
N VAL A 138 -8.32 3.95 9.03
CA VAL A 138 -7.38 5.07 9.00
C VAL A 138 -6.87 5.26 7.59
N GLN A 139 -6.68 6.51 7.19
CA GLN A 139 -5.95 6.80 5.96
C GLN A 139 -4.53 6.28 6.08
N HIS A 140 -4.14 5.48 5.09
CA HIS A 140 -2.79 4.97 4.95
C HIS A 140 -2.43 4.86 3.47
N ASP A 141 -1.14 4.77 3.18
CA ASP A 141 -0.62 4.64 1.83
C ASP A 141 0.28 3.42 1.72
N VAL A 142 0.28 2.78 0.56
CA VAL A 142 1.26 1.73 0.24
C VAL A 142 2.21 2.24 -0.82
N ALA A 143 3.48 2.37 -0.47
CA ALA A 143 4.51 2.86 -1.38
C ALA A 143 5.81 2.06 -1.27
N PHE A 144 6.73 2.31 -2.20
CA PHE A 144 8.09 1.79 -2.08
C PHE A 144 8.91 2.62 -1.09
N SER A 145 9.84 1.98 -0.40
CA SER A 145 10.67 2.62 0.62
C SER A 145 11.45 3.82 0.09
N PHE A 146 11.89 3.78 -1.18
CA PHE A 146 12.58 4.93 -1.77
C PHE A 146 11.69 6.18 -1.83
N ALA A 147 10.40 5.99 -2.11
CA ALA A 147 9.45 7.11 -2.17
C ALA A 147 9.16 7.66 -0.77
N PHE A 148 8.93 6.79 0.20
CA PHE A 148 8.72 7.21 1.60
C PHE A 148 9.89 8.03 2.13
N VAL A 149 11.12 7.52 2.00
CA VAL A 149 12.32 8.23 2.51
C VAL A 149 12.55 9.57 1.80
N ALA A 150 12.13 9.68 0.54
CA ALA A 150 12.22 10.94 -0.21
C ALA A 150 11.16 11.96 0.21
N MET A 151 9.94 11.50 0.48
CA MET A 151 8.79 12.37 0.73
C MET A 151 8.58 12.69 2.21
N VAL A 152 9.08 11.82 3.11
CA VAL A 152 8.95 11.95 4.57
C VAL A 152 10.33 11.94 5.22
N PRO A 153 11.10 13.05 5.12
CA PRO A 153 12.42 13.15 5.73
C PRO A 153 12.33 12.94 7.24
N GLY A 154 13.09 11.97 7.76
CA GLY A 154 13.07 11.62 9.18
C GLY A 154 11.96 10.66 9.60
N GLY A 155 11.12 10.22 8.65
CA GLY A 155 10.11 9.19 8.89
C GLY A 155 10.71 7.88 9.38
N LYS A 156 9.98 7.18 10.22
CA LYS A 156 10.42 5.95 10.88
C LYS A 156 9.93 4.73 10.12
N ILE A 157 10.84 3.80 9.82
CA ILE A 157 10.51 2.52 9.19
C ILE A 157 10.68 1.39 10.20
N HIS A 158 9.61 0.68 10.46
CA HIS A 158 9.60 -0.52 11.29
C HIS A 158 9.99 -1.74 10.44
N THR A 159 11.20 -2.26 10.68
CA THR A 159 11.82 -3.34 9.89
C THR A 159 11.88 -4.66 10.63
N VAL A 160 11.85 -4.63 11.95
CA VAL A 160 12.01 -5.78 12.84
C VAL A 160 11.02 -5.66 13.99
N PHE A 161 10.75 -6.77 14.61
CA PHE A 161 9.86 -6.96 15.71
C PHE A 161 10.06 -5.92 16.83
N ILE A 162 9.02 -5.17 17.09
CA ILE A 162 8.87 -4.48 18.36
C ILE A 162 8.16 -5.51 19.25
N ASP A 163 8.92 -6.14 20.14
CA ASP A 163 8.37 -6.94 21.24
C ASP A 163 7.71 -6.01 22.25
#